data_d84a2cf392f15700dfd4b6419270055a
#
_entry.id   d84a2cf392f15700dfd4b6419270055a
#
_cell.length_a   1.000
_cell.length_b   1.000
_cell.length_c   1.000
_cell.angle_alpha   90.00
_cell.angle_beta   90.00
_cell.angle_gamma   90.00
#
_symmetry.space_group_name_H-M   'P 1'
#
loop_
_entity.id
_entity.type
_entity.pdbx_description
1 polymer ?
#
loop_
_entity_poly.entity_id
_entity_poly.type
_entity_poly.pdbx_seq_one_letter_code
_entity_poly.pdbx_strand_id
1 'polypeptide(L)'
;MKIKSYEKQYFAQLGAVMDKARMQELEAENLEPVFVAFRDAPYLDYLLSCKIYVALEDEKLMGFIGFKPGKIEFIYVDPNAQGRRIATKLMEKTLDELKRPVSLEVFTNNNRAKALYKKFGFETVKTITEKWSDEYPVLFSQDTMELK
;
A
#
# COMPACT_ATOMS: atom_id res chain seq x y z
N MET A 1 -10.52 11.06 13.33
CA MET A 1 -9.32 10.43 12.76
C MET A 1 -8.28 11.47 12.43
N LYS A 2 -7.03 11.16 12.71
CA LYS A 2 -5.92 12.10 12.57
C LYS A 2 -4.86 11.50 11.63
N ILE A 3 -4.37 12.29 10.67
CA ILE A 3 -3.27 11.91 9.79
C ILE A 3 -2.03 12.64 10.26
N LYS A 4 -0.96 11.93 10.53
CA LYS A 4 0.31 12.54 10.94
C LYS A 4 1.51 11.75 10.43
N SER A 5 2.69 12.35 10.53
CA SER A 5 3.92 11.68 10.13
C SER A 5 4.21 10.48 11.02
N TYR A 6 4.76 9.43 10.42
CA TYR A 6 5.20 8.25 11.15
C TYR A 6 6.28 8.60 12.18
N GLU A 7 6.21 7.95 13.34
CA GLU A 7 7.21 8.04 14.41
C GLU A 7 7.51 6.62 14.90
N LYS A 8 8.71 6.41 15.42
CA LYS A 8 9.14 5.08 15.86
C LYS A 8 8.20 4.40 16.85
N GLN A 9 7.49 5.18 17.66
CA GLN A 9 6.54 4.61 18.61
C GLN A 9 5.40 3.84 17.93
N TYR A 10 5.18 4.08 16.64
CA TYR A 10 4.12 3.38 15.88
C TYR A 10 4.61 2.14 15.15
N PHE A 11 5.89 1.78 15.30
CA PHE A 11 6.48 0.67 14.56
C PHE A 11 5.69 -0.64 14.73
N ALA A 12 5.39 -1.02 15.98
CA ALA A 12 4.68 -2.27 16.26
C ALA A 12 3.27 -2.27 15.67
N GLN A 13 2.55 -1.15 15.79
CA GLN A 13 1.21 -1.03 15.24
C GLN A 13 1.21 -1.05 13.70
N LEU A 14 2.17 -0.36 13.10
CA LEU A 14 2.30 -0.34 11.64
C LEU A 14 2.57 -1.74 11.12
N GLY A 15 3.48 -2.48 11.77
CA GLY A 15 3.77 -3.85 11.39
C GLY A 15 2.56 -4.77 11.52
N ALA A 16 1.76 -4.59 12.57
CA ALA A 16 0.55 -5.39 12.76
C ALA A 16 -0.49 -5.13 11.65
N VAL A 17 -0.68 -3.87 11.28
CA VAL A 17 -1.59 -3.52 10.18
C VAL A 17 -1.04 -4.05 8.86
N MET A 18 0.27 -3.90 8.63
CA MET A 18 0.92 -4.40 7.42
C MET A 18 0.72 -5.90 7.26
N ASP A 19 0.95 -6.67 8.32
CA ASP A 19 0.82 -8.13 8.27
C ASP A 19 -0.60 -8.56 7.89
N LYS A 20 -1.60 -7.97 8.52
CA LYS A 20 -3.01 -8.30 8.23
C LYS A 20 -3.41 -7.89 6.80
N ALA A 21 -3.08 -6.67 6.42
CA ALA A 21 -3.47 -6.14 5.12
C ALA A 21 -2.72 -6.84 3.98
N ARG A 22 -1.44 -7.14 4.18
CA ARG A 22 -0.65 -7.85 3.18
C ARG A 22 -1.15 -9.28 3.00
N MET A 23 -1.50 -9.97 4.08
CA MET A 23 -2.05 -11.32 3.98
C MET A 23 -3.37 -11.30 3.21
N GLN A 24 -4.24 -10.33 3.48
CA GLN A 24 -5.50 -10.19 2.75
C GLN A 24 -5.24 -9.98 1.25
N GLU A 25 -4.28 -9.13 0.92
CA GLU A 25 -3.90 -8.83 -0.45
C GLU A 25 -3.37 -10.08 -1.17
N LEU A 26 -2.50 -10.83 -0.51
CA LEU A 26 -1.92 -12.05 -1.08
C LEU A 26 -2.94 -13.18 -1.23
N GLU A 27 -3.84 -13.32 -0.26
CA GLU A 27 -4.91 -14.34 -0.34
C GLU A 27 -5.79 -14.12 -1.56
N ALA A 28 -6.08 -12.86 -1.89
CA ALA A 28 -6.91 -12.54 -3.05
C ALA A 28 -6.25 -12.96 -4.37
N GLU A 29 -4.91 -13.12 -4.38
CA GLU A 29 -4.15 -13.51 -5.56
C GLU A 29 -3.64 -14.95 -5.50
N ASN A 30 -4.05 -15.73 -4.50
CA ASN A 30 -3.56 -17.09 -4.25
C ASN A 30 -2.05 -17.12 -4.03
N LEU A 31 -1.51 -16.08 -3.39
CA LEU A 31 -0.09 -15.91 -3.11
C LEU A 31 0.22 -16.00 -1.61
N GLU A 32 -0.66 -16.62 -0.79
CA GLU A 32 -0.45 -16.73 0.65
C GLU A 32 0.92 -17.29 1.03
N PRO A 33 1.44 -18.34 0.32
CA PRO A 33 2.72 -18.93 0.70
C PRO A 33 3.92 -18.00 0.61
N VAL A 34 3.80 -16.86 -0.13
CA VAL A 34 4.92 -15.91 -0.23
C VAL A 34 4.88 -14.85 0.88
N PHE A 35 3.90 -14.93 1.78
CA PHE A 35 3.82 -13.99 2.90
C PHE A 35 5.06 -14.07 3.80
N VAL A 36 5.59 -12.88 4.16
CA VAL A 36 6.67 -12.75 5.11
C VAL A 36 6.25 -11.68 6.12
N ALA A 37 6.40 -11.98 7.42
CA ALA A 37 6.07 -11.02 8.47
C ALA A 37 6.86 -9.72 8.28
N PHE A 38 6.23 -8.60 8.57
CA PHE A 38 6.82 -7.28 8.36
C PHE A 38 8.23 -7.16 8.94
N ARG A 39 8.45 -7.64 10.18
CA ARG A 39 9.74 -7.54 10.84
C ARG A 39 10.86 -8.28 10.12
N ASP A 40 10.52 -9.29 9.32
CA ASP A 40 11.47 -10.14 8.60
C ASP A 40 11.46 -9.85 7.10
N ALA A 41 10.66 -8.87 6.65
CA ALA A 41 10.51 -8.59 5.22
C ALA A 41 11.79 -7.99 4.64
N PRO A 42 12.22 -8.47 3.46
CA PRO A 42 13.43 -7.93 2.84
C PRO A 42 13.29 -6.47 2.43
N TYR A 43 12.06 -5.94 2.31
CA TYR A 43 11.81 -4.55 1.95
C TYR A 43 11.65 -3.62 3.17
N LEU A 44 11.84 -4.12 4.39
CA LEU A 44 11.60 -3.34 5.61
C LEU A 44 12.40 -2.04 5.64
N ASP A 45 13.70 -2.10 5.37
CA ASP A 45 14.54 -0.89 5.39
C ASP A 45 14.11 0.10 4.33
N TYR A 46 13.76 -0.39 3.15
CA TYR A 46 13.28 0.47 2.08
C TYR A 46 11.96 1.16 2.46
N LEU A 47 11.03 0.41 3.04
CA LEU A 47 9.75 0.98 3.47
C LEU A 47 9.98 2.09 4.49
N LEU A 48 10.84 1.84 5.48
CA LEU A 48 11.12 2.82 6.52
C LEU A 48 11.92 4.03 6.00
N SER A 49 12.54 3.92 4.83
CA SER A 49 13.24 5.05 4.20
C SER A 49 12.28 5.98 3.46
N CYS A 50 11.05 5.55 3.23
CA CYS A 50 10.02 6.38 2.59
C CYS A 50 9.48 7.41 3.57
N LYS A 51 8.89 8.47 3.04
CA LYS A 51 8.06 9.34 3.86
C LYS A 51 6.75 8.60 4.12
N ILE A 52 6.34 8.55 5.38
CA ILE A 52 5.16 7.77 5.78
C ILE A 52 4.20 8.65 6.56
N TYR A 53 2.92 8.61 6.18
CA TYR A 53 1.84 9.16 6.99
C TYR A 53 1.04 8.01 7.57
N VAL A 54 0.63 8.18 8.83
CA VAL A 54 -0.21 7.20 9.52
C VAL A 54 -1.56 7.83 9.85
N ALA A 55 -2.60 7.01 9.79
CA ALA A 55 -3.96 7.39 10.17
C ALA A 55 -4.24 6.83 11.56
N LEU A 56 -4.54 7.70 12.50
CA LEU A 56 -4.77 7.34 13.89
C LEU A 56 -6.18 7.66 14.32
N GLU A 57 -6.76 6.78 15.12
CA GLU A 57 -8.03 7.00 15.78
C GLU A 57 -7.84 6.62 17.23
N ASP A 58 -7.92 7.61 18.14
CA ASP A 58 -7.66 7.44 19.57
C ASP A 58 -6.32 6.73 19.82
N GLU A 59 -5.26 7.22 19.17
CA GLU A 59 -3.88 6.69 19.23
C GLU A 59 -3.72 5.28 18.65
N LYS A 60 -4.77 4.73 18.05
CA LYS A 60 -4.69 3.43 17.36
C LYS A 60 -4.44 3.64 15.87
N LEU A 61 -3.41 3.00 15.35
CA LEU A 61 -3.06 3.09 13.94
C LEU A 61 -4.02 2.24 13.11
N MET A 62 -4.70 2.88 12.17
CA MET A 62 -5.71 2.26 11.33
C MET A 62 -5.23 2.02 9.90
N GLY A 63 -4.21 2.75 9.48
CA GLY A 63 -3.66 2.61 8.13
C GLY A 63 -2.44 3.50 7.96
N PHE A 64 -1.74 3.31 6.86
CA PHE A 64 -0.57 4.12 6.53
C PHE A 64 -0.31 4.16 5.04
N ILE A 65 0.46 5.17 4.62
CA ILE A 65 0.90 5.34 3.24
C ILE A 65 2.38 5.72 3.25
N GLY A 66 3.16 5.09 2.38
CA GLY A 66 4.58 5.39 2.20
C GLY A 66 4.84 5.83 0.77
N PHE A 67 5.66 6.86 0.61
CA PHE A 67 5.89 7.42 -0.71
C PHE A 67 7.25 8.09 -0.81
N LYS A 68 7.69 8.27 -2.06
CA LYS A 68 8.89 9.01 -2.44
C LYS A 68 8.50 9.97 -3.57
N PRO A 69 9.38 10.93 -3.93
CA PRO A 69 9.06 11.81 -5.05
C PRO A 69 8.65 11.01 -6.29
N GLY A 70 7.48 11.29 -6.82
CA GLY A 70 6.97 10.66 -8.02
C GLY A 70 6.34 9.28 -7.84
N LYS A 71 6.32 8.72 -6.63
CA LYS A 71 5.79 7.35 -6.47
C LYS A 71 5.18 7.10 -5.10
N ILE A 72 3.98 6.50 -5.11
CA ILE A 72 3.38 5.93 -3.90
C ILE A 72 3.85 4.48 -3.84
N GLU A 73 4.57 4.14 -2.78
CA GLU A 73 5.18 2.82 -2.62
C GLU A 73 4.27 1.82 -1.90
N PHE A 74 3.57 2.28 -0.87
CA PHE A 74 2.73 1.43 -0.03
C PHE A 74 1.50 2.19 0.45
N ILE A 75 0.36 1.53 0.46
CA ILE A 75 -0.83 2.04 1.14
C ILE A 75 -1.61 0.84 1.66
N TYR A 76 -1.80 0.81 2.97
CA TYR A 76 -2.50 -0.29 3.62
C TYR A 76 -3.41 0.24 4.72
N VAL A 77 -4.57 -0.39 4.86
CA VAL A 77 -5.56 -0.08 5.89
C VAL A 77 -5.88 -1.38 6.62
N ASP A 78 -5.99 -1.31 7.95
CA ASP A 78 -6.38 -2.47 8.75
C ASP A 78 -7.67 -3.04 8.16
N PRO A 79 -7.71 -4.35 7.84
CA PRO A 79 -8.91 -4.97 7.27
C PRO A 79 -10.18 -4.71 8.11
N ASN A 80 -10.03 -4.56 9.43
CA ASN A 80 -11.16 -4.28 10.32
C ASN A 80 -11.63 -2.83 10.24
N ALA A 81 -10.89 -1.97 9.56
CA ALA A 81 -11.22 -0.55 9.42
C ALA A 81 -11.53 -0.14 7.99
N GLN A 82 -11.64 -1.09 7.08
CA GLN A 82 -11.96 -0.80 5.67
C GLN A 82 -13.39 -0.25 5.55
N GLY A 83 -13.62 0.55 4.50
CA GLY A 83 -14.92 1.16 4.27
C GLY A 83 -15.14 2.46 5.04
N ARG A 84 -14.12 2.98 5.73
CA ARG A 84 -14.22 4.21 6.54
C ARG A 84 -13.48 5.39 5.91
N ARG A 85 -13.15 5.31 4.62
CA ARG A 85 -12.47 6.36 3.84
C ARG A 85 -11.05 6.69 4.34
N ILE A 86 -10.42 5.77 5.05
CA ILE A 86 -9.07 5.98 5.57
C ILE A 86 -8.06 6.09 4.43
N ALA A 87 -8.13 5.17 3.45
CA ALA A 87 -7.26 5.21 2.29
C ALA A 87 -7.46 6.50 1.50
N THR A 88 -8.71 6.94 1.34
CA THR A 88 -9.02 8.20 0.65
C THR A 88 -8.29 9.37 1.31
N LYS A 89 -8.37 9.46 2.64
CA LYS A 89 -7.74 10.57 3.37
C LYS A 89 -6.21 10.52 3.31
N LEU A 90 -5.64 9.32 3.37
CA LEU A 90 -4.20 9.14 3.21
C LEU A 90 -3.75 9.58 1.81
N MET A 91 -4.50 9.22 0.78
CA MET A 91 -4.22 9.63 -0.59
C MET A 91 -4.32 11.15 -0.76
N GLU A 92 -5.37 11.76 -0.23
CA GLU A 92 -5.54 13.22 -0.31
C GLU A 92 -4.34 13.94 0.31
N LYS A 93 -3.94 13.53 1.50
CA LYS A 93 -2.81 14.14 2.19
C LYS A 93 -1.51 14.01 1.39
N THR A 94 -1.28 12.83 0.82
CA THR A 94 -0.05 12.55 0.07
C THR A 94 -0.02 13.30 -1.25
N LEU A 95 -1.13 13.30 -2.00
CA LEU A 95 -1.17 13.95 -3.31
C LEU A 95 -1.08 15.47 -3.22
N ASP A 96 -1.42 16.05 -2.06
CA ASP A 96 -1.26 17.50 -1.85
C ASP A 96 0.20 17.92 -1.91
N GLU A 97 1.12 17.02 -1.61
CA GLU A 97 2.55 17.38 -1.61
C GLU A 97 3.38 16.73 -2.72
N LEU A 98 2.86 15.72 -3.40
CA LEU A 98 3.59 15.09 -4.49
C LEU A 98 3.39 15.85 -5.80
N LYS A 99 4.49 16.10 -6.51
CA LYS A 99 4.45 16.70 -7.84
C LYS A 99 4.11 15.61 -8.86
N ARG A 100 3.28 15.96 -9.83
CA ARG A 100 2.95 15.06 -10.93
C ARG A 100 4.09 14.98 -11.93
N PRO A 101 4.27 13.86 -12.64
CA PRO A 101 3.45 12.66 -12.57
C PRO A 101 3.74 11.84 -11.32
N VAL A 102 2.73 11.08 -10.87
CA VAL A 102 2.84 10.17 -9.72
C VAL A 102 2.45 8.79 -10.19
N SER A 103 3.25 7.78 -9.87
CA SER A 103 2.96 6.40 -10.24
C SER A 103 2.74 5.54 -9.01
N LEU A 104 2.10 4.40 -9.21
CA LEU A 104 1.96 3.35 -8.20
C LEU A 104 1.78 2.00 -8.91
N GLU A 105 1.96 0.93 -8.16
CA GLU A 105 1.74 -0.41 -8.66
C GLU A 105 0.66 -1.09 -7.84
N VAL A 106 -0.15 -1.93 -8.50
CA VAL A 106 -1.28 -2.60 -7.86
C VAL A 106 -1.53 -3.92 -8.59
N PHE A 107 -1.94 -4.98 -7.85
CA PHE A 107 -2.34 -6.21 -8.51
C PHE A 107 -3.51 -5.92 -9.46
N THR A 108 -3.41 -6.46 -10.67
CA THR A 108 -4.41 -6.23 -11.73
C THR A 108 -5.83 -6.56 -11.28
N ASN A 109 -5.98 -7.60 -10.45
CA ASN A 109 -7.29 -8.05 -9.98
C ASN A 109 -7.78 -7.32 -8.72
N ASN A 110 -6.99 -6.42 -8.18
CA ASN A 110 -7.39 -5.64 -7.00
C ASN A 110 -8.31 -4.48 -7.41
N ASN A 111 -9.54 -4.85 -7.77
CA ASN A 111 -10.50 -3.88 -8.31
C ASN A 111 -10.88 -2.79 -7.32
N ARG A 112 -10.90 -3.10 -6.03
CA ARG A 112 -11.22 -2.14 -4.98
C ARG A 112 -10.17 -1.02 -4.92
N ALA A 113 -8.89 -1.39 -4.88
CA ALA A 113 -7.81 -0.42 -4.86
C ALA A 113 -7.76 0.37 -6.15
N LYS A 114 -7.91 -0.30 -7.29
CA LYS A 114 -7.90 0.38 -8.60
C LYS A 114 -9.03 1.39 -8.72
N ALA A 115 -10.22 1.07 -8.19
CA ALA A 115 -11.34 2.00 -8.20
C ALA A 115 -11.03 3.26 -7.39
N LEU A 116 -10.37 3.10 -6.24
CA LEU A 116 -9.93 4.23 -5.43
C LEU A 116 -8.95 5.12 -6.21
N TYR A 117 -7.93 4.50 -6.81
CA TYR A 117 -6.91 5.26 -7.55
C TYR A 117 -7.52 5.99 -8.75
N LYS A 118 -8.45 5.36 -9.46
CA LYS A 118 -9.14 6.00 -10.59
C LYS A 118 -9.92 7.23 -10.17
N LYS A 119 -10.50 7.23 -8.97
CA LYS A 119 -11.20 8.41 -8.45
C LYS A 119 -10.27 9.61 -8.29
N PHE A 120 -8.99 9.38 -8.06
CA PHE A 120 -7.99 10.44 -7.96
C PHE A 120 -7.40 10.82 -9.32
N GLY A 121 -7.79 10.14 -10.38
CA GLY A 121 -7.34 10.44 -11.74
C GLY A 121 -6.23 9.52 -12.25
N PHE A 122 -5.86 8.49 -11.52
CA PHE A 122 -4.87 7.52 -11.97
C PHE A 122 -5.42 6.66 -13.10
N GLU A 123 -4.58 6.36 -14.09
CA GLU A 123 -4.91 5.51 -15.22
C GLU A 123 -3.88 4.39 -15.34
N THR A 124 -4.32 3.21 -15.76
CA THR A 124 -3.40 2.10 -16.01
C THR A 124 -2.58 2.41 -17.25
N VAL A 125 -1.25 2.41 -17.11
CA VAL A 125 -0.34 2.66 -18.23
C VAL A 125 0.44 1.42 -18.65
N LYS A 126 0.46 0.39 -17.83
CA LYS A 126 1.20 -0.82 -18.11
C LYS A 126 0.66 -1.97 -17.27
N THR A 127 0.61 -3.16 -17.85
CA THR A 127 0.27 -4.40 -17.14
C THR A 127 1.34 -5.43 -17.46
N ILE A 128 1.85 -6.08 -16.43
CA ILE A 128 2.79 -7.20 -16.59
C ILE A 128 2.19 -8.45 -15.98
N THR A 129 2.57 -9.61 -16.54
CA THR A 129 2.23 -10.91 -15.97
C THR A 129 3.51 -11.71 -15.93
N GLU A 130 3.87 -12.21 -14.75
CA GLU A 130 5.10 -12.98 -14.58
C GLU A 130 4.98 -13.92 -13.40
N LYS A 131 5.92 -14.83 -13.25
CA LYS A 131 5.95 -15.70 -12.07
C LYS A 131 6.51 -14.92 -10.89
N TRP A 132 6.02 -15.25 -9.69
CA TRP A 132 6.46 -14.56 -8.48
C TRP A 132 7.98 -14.72 -8.26
N SER A 133 8.44 -15.97 -8.32
CA SER A 133 9.87 -16.28 -8.18
C SER A 133 10.12 -17.68 -8.74
N ASP A 134 11.41 -18.06 -8.84
CA ASP A 134 11.77 -19.42 -9.26
C ASP A 134 11.36 -20.45 -8.21
N GLU A 135 11.38 -20.08 -6.93
CA GLU A 135 10.98 -20.96 -5.84
C GLU A 135 9.47 -21.11 -5.72
N TYR A 136 8.72 -20.08 -6.15
CA TYR A 136 7.27 -20.10 -6.13
C TYR A 136 6.75 -19.56 -7.48
N PRO A 137 6.74 -20.41 -8.51
CA PRO A 137 6.47 -19.95 -9.89
C PRO A 137 5.00 -19.71 -10.24
N VAL A 138 4.21 -19.24 -9.28
CA VAL A 138 2.81 -18.88 -9.51
C VAL A 138 2.76 -17.56 -10.27
N LEU A 139 1.95 -17.49 -11.32
CA LEU A 139 1.80 -16.28 -12.09
C LEU A 139 0.97 -15.24 -11.34
N PHE A 140 1.38 -13.99 -11.45
CA PHE A 140 0.60 -12.85 -10.97
C PHE A 140 0.62 -11.76 -12.03
N SER A 141 -0.39 -10.89 -11.99
CA SER A 141 -0.48 -9.74 -12.89
C SER A 141 -0.49 -8.47 -12.07
N GLN A 142 0.25 -7.47 -12.53
CA GLN A 142 0.41 -6.20 -11.84
C GLN A 142 0.26 -5.05 -12.83
N ASP A 143 -0.53 -4.06 -12.44
CA ASP A 143 -0.70 -2.82 -13.19
C ASP A 143 0.19 -1.74 -12.62
N THR A 144 0.78 -0.93 -13.50
CA THR A 144 1.35 0.35 -13.14
C THR A 144 0.29 1.39 -13.49
N MET A 145 -0.07 2.22 -12.52
CA MET A 145 -1.01 3.32 -12.74
C MET A 145 -0.30 4.65 -12.55
N GLU A 146 -0.74 5.65 -13.30
CA GLU A 146 -0.10 6.96 -13.29
C GLU A 146 -1.11 8.08 -13.24
N LEU A 147 -0.80 9.07 -12.41
CA LEU A 147 -1.51 10.35 -12.36
C LEU A 147 -0.62 11.37 -13.08
N LYS A 148 -1.04 11.76 -14.26
CA LYS A 148 -0.25 12.66 -15.12
C LYS A 148 -0.33 14.12 -14.69
#